data_c72f6591655f1e58a5c029b060563a7d
#
_entry.id   c72f6591655f1e58a5c029b060563a7d
#
_cell.length_a   1.000
_cell.length_b   1.000
_cell.length_c   1.000
_cell.angle_alpha   90.00
_cell.angle_beta   90.00
_cell.angle_gamma   90.00
#
_symmetry.space_group_name_H-M   'P 1'
#
loop_
_entity.id
_entity.type
_entity.pdbx_description
1 polymer ?
#
loop_
_entity_poly.entity_id
_entity_poly.type
_entity_poly.pdbx_seq_one_letter_code
_entity_poly.pdbx_strand_id
1 'polypeptide(L)'
;MIVAGVGCRRNTSAPDIEAAVRAALARSGLAADALDAIATTASKHDEAGIETAAARLGVAVVLVSEAELEAAGERTQTRSERVLALTGVPSVAEAAALAAAGPSARLISPRLVIGSATCALAASEAAP
;
A
#
# COMPACT_ATOMS: atom_id res chain seq x y z
N MET A 1 -12.57 5.89 -3.44
CA MET A 1 -11.43 5.14 -3.96
C MET A 1 -10.69 4.46 -2.82
N ILE A 2 -10.47 3.17 -2.93
CA ILE A 2 -9.75 2.37 -1.93
C ILE A 2 -8.42 1.93 -2.54
N VAL A 3 -7.33 2.31 -1.90
CA VAL A 3 -5.98 1.97 -2.36
C VAL A 3 -5.26 1.16 -1.29
N ALA A 4 -4.66 0.05 -1.70
CA ALA A 4 -3.81 -0.77 -0.85
C ALA A 4 -2.36 -0.39 -1.10
N GLY A 5 -1.73 0.23 -0.11
CA GLY A 5 -0.28 0.47 -0.15
C GLY A 5 0.45 -0.80 0.27
N VAL A 6 1.42 -1.21 -0.51
CA VAL A 6 2.14 -2.47 -0.30
C VAL A 6 3.64 -2.19 -0.16
N GLY A 7 4.23 -2.73 0.90
CA GLY A 7 5.66 -2.86 1.06
C GLY A 7 6.02 -4.33 1.13
N CYS A 8 7.18 -4.70 0.62
CA CYS A 8 7.61 -6.09 0.69
C CYS A 8 9.11 -6.18 0.57
N ARG A 9 9.66 -7.31 1.02
CA ARG A 9 11.05 -7.65 0.77
C ARG A 9 11.19 -8.09 -0.68
N ARG A 10 12.41 -8.03 -1.18
CA ARG A 10 12.74 -8.49 -2.53
C ARG A 10 12.31 -9.94 -2.70
N ASN A 11 11.73 -10.24 -3.85
CA ASN A 11 11.25 -11.59 -4.21
C ASN A 11 10.14 -12.14 -3.31
N THR A 12 9.38 -11.28 -2.65
CA THR A 12 8.21 -11.71 -1.89
C THR A 12 7.19 -12.32 -2.85
N SER A 13 6.60 -13.46 -2.47
CA SER A 13 5.67 -14.18 -3.33
C SER A 13 4.36 -13.42 -3.51
N ALA A 14 3.74 -13.59 -4.68
CA ALA A 14 2.42 -13.01 -4.95
C ALA A 14 1.36 -13.48 -3.95
N PRO A 15 1.29 -14.77 -3.53
CA PRO A 15 0.35 -15.18 -2.49
C PRO A 15 0.51 -14.43 -1.18
N ASP A 16 1.71 -14.12 -0.75
CA ASP A 16 1.93 -13.35 0.49
C ASP A 16 1.43 -11.92 0.35
N ILE A 17 1.68 -11.28 -0.79
CA ILE A 17 1.20 -9.93 -1.06
C ILE A 17 -0.32 -9.91 -1.14
N GLU A 18 -0.90 -10.86 -1.88
CA GLU A 18 -2.35 -10.99 -1.99
C GLU A 18 -2.99 -11.22 -0.62
N ALA A 19 -2.39 -12.07 0.21
CA ALA A 19 -2.89 -12.36 1.56
C ALA A 19 -2.86 -11.10 2.45
N ALA A 20 -1.81 -10.30 2.36
CA ALA A 20 -1.72 -9.06 3.12
C ALA A 20 -2.81 -8.07 2.71
N VAL A 21 -3.06 -7.93 1.40
CA VAL A 21 -4.11 -7.05 0.89
C VAL A 21 -5.50 -7.53 1.34
N ARG A 22 -5.77 -8.83 1.19
CA ARG A 22 -7.05 -9.41 1.58
C ARG A 22 -7.29 -9.29 3.09
N ALA A 23 -6.25 -9.48 3.90
CA ALA A 23 -6.34 -9.35 5.35
C ALA A 23 -6.65 -7.90 5.75
N ALA A 24 -6.03 -6.92 5.09
CA ALA A 24 -6.31 -5.51 5.35
C ALA A 24 -7.75 -5.15 4.99
N LEU A 25 -8.23 -5.63 3.85
CA LEU A 25 -9.62 -5.42 3.42
C LEU A 25 -10.61 -6.04 4.40
N ALA A 26 -10.36 -7.28 4.81
CA ALA A 26 -11.22 -7.99 5.76
C ALA A 26 -11.27 -7.26 7.11
N ARG A 27 -10.12 -6.80 7.59
CA ARG A 27 -10.03 -6.04 8.85
C ARG A 27 -10.86 -4.76 8.78
N SER A 28 -10.99 -4.17 7.61
CA SER A 28 -11.76 -2.94 7.39
C SER A 28 -13.22 -3.21 7.01
N GLY A 29 -13.65 -4.47 6.97
CA GLY A 29 -15.01 -4.84 6.59
C GLY A 29 -15.30 -4.67 5.10
N LEU A 30 -14.27 -4.72 4.26
CA LEU A 30 -14.38 -4.51 2.81
C LEU A 30 -14.22 -5.81 2.04
N ALA A 31 -14.99 -5.96 0.96
CA ALA A 31 -14.83 -7.05 0.01
C ALA A 31 -13.66 -6.76 -0.93
N ALA A 32 -13.10 -7.82 -1.53
CA ALA A 32 -11.97 -7.67 -2.44
C ALA A 32 -12.28 -6.78 -3.65
N ASP A 33 -13.52 -6.78 -4.12
CA ASP A 33 -13.95 -5.96 -5.25
C ASP A 33 -14.09 -4.46 -4.92
N ALA A 34 -13.98 -4.09 -3.65
CA ALA A 34 -13.93 -2.68 -3.26
C ALA A 34 -12.57 -2.04 -3.54
N LEU A 35 -11.54 -2.85 -3.77
CA LEU A 35 -10.18 -2.36 -4.02
C LEU A 35 -10.09 -1.74 -5.43
N ASP A 36 -9.53 -0.54 -5.52
CA ASP A 36 -9.37 0.17 -6.78
C ASP A 36 -7.95 0.07 -7.36
N ALA A 37 -6.94 0.02 -6.49
CA ALA A 37 -5.55 -0.03 -6.93
C ALA A 37 -4.63 -0.54 -5.82
N ILE A 38 -3.48 -1.05 -6.23
CA ILE A 38 -2.35 -1.30 -5.34
C ILE A 38 -1.31 -0.21 -5.60
N ALA A 39 -0.77 0.38 -4.55
CA ALA A 39 0.28 1.38 -4.64
C ALA A 39 1.55 0.88 -3.97
N THR A 40 2.70 1.17 -4.55
CA THR A 40 4.00 0.84 -3.99
C THR A 40 5.03 1.88 -4.44
N THR A 41 6.24 1.81 -3.90
CA THR A 41 7.28 2.76 -4.30
C THR A 41 7.77 2.47 -5.72
N ALA A 42 8.23 3.51 -6.41
CA ALA A 42 8.80 3.36 -7.74
C ALA A 42 10.01 2.42 -7.77
N SER A 43 10.71 2.27 -6.65
CA SER A 43 11.83 1.33 -6.54
C SER A 43 11.41 -0.14 -6.60
N LYS A 44 10.11 -0.43 -6.50
CA LYS A 44 9.56 -1.79 -6.60
C LYS A 44 8.98 -2.10 -7.97
N HIS A 45 9.30 -1.32 -8.98
CA HIS A 45 8.73 -1.47 -10.32
C HIS A 45 9.01 -2.83 -10.98
N ASP A 46 10.06 -3.52 -10.56
CA ASP A 46 10.46 -4.83 -11.10
C ASP A 46 10.08 -6.00 -10.18
N GLU A 47 9.28 -5.77 -9.15
CA GLU A 47 8.82 -6.85 -8.26
C GLU A 47 7.64 -7.60 -8.88
N ALA A 48 7.93 -8.75 -9.49
CA ALA A 48 6.92 -9.55 -10.19
C ALA A 48 5.77 -9.99 -9.27
N GLY A 49 6.06 -10.23 -7.97
CA GLY A 49 5.03 -10.62 -7.00
C GLY A 49 3.92 -9.58 -6.85
N ILE A 50 4.28 -8.30 -6.88
CA ILE A 50 3.32 -7.20 -6.77
C ILE A 50 2.43 -7.15 -8.01
N GLU A 51 3.02 -7.26 -9.19
CA GLU A 51 2.27 -7.26 -10.46
C GLU A 51 1.33 -8.45 -10.55
N THR A 52 1.80 -9.63 -10.16
CA THR A 52 0.98 -10.85 -10.16
C THR A 52 -0.17 -10.74 -9.17
N ALA A 53 0.09 -10.25 -7.96
CA ALA A 53 -0.96 -10.07 -6.96
C ALA A 53 -2.02 -9.07 -7.45
N ALA A 54 -1.60 -7.97 -8.06
CA ALA A 54 -2.52 -6.98 -8.63
C ALA A 54 -3.38 -7.58 -9.73
N ALA A 55 -2.80 -8.36 -10.62
CA ALA A 55 -3.53 -9.05 -11.68
C ALA A 55 -4.57 -10.01 -11.11
N ARG A 56 -4.21 -10.75 -10.07
CA ARG A 56 -5.14 -11.68 -9.41
C ARG A 56 -6.29 -10.96 -8.70
N LEU A 57 -6.04 -9.76 -8.23
CA LEU A 57 -7.07 -8.93 -7.58
C LEU A 57 -7.84 -8.07 -8.58
N GLY A 58 -7.41 -8.05 -9.84
CA GLY A 58 -8.08 -7.32 -10.90
C GLY A 58 -7.88 -5.81 -10.86
N VAL A 59 -6.74 -5.35 -10.32
CA VAL A 59 -6.46 -3.92 -10.17
C VAL A 59 -5.11 -3.54 -10.77
N ALA A 60 -4.91 -2.24 -11.00
CA ALA A 60 -3.65 -1.71 -11.50
C ALA A 60 -2.66 -1.45 -10.36
N VAL A 61 -1.38 -1.41 -10.70
CA VAL A 61 -0.32 -0.99 -9.78
C VAL A 61 0.01 0.47 -10.05
N VAL A 62 0.02 1.27 -9.00
CA VAL A 62 0.42 2.68 -9.05
C VAL A 62 1.79 2.80 -8.39
N LEU A 63 2.76 3.32 -9.12
CA LEU A 63 4.10 3.56 -8.59
C LEU A 63 4.18 4.98 -8.04
N VAL A 64 4.58 5.08 -6.77
CA VAL A 64 4.65 6.35 -6.05
C VAL A 64 6.10 6.80 -5.97
N SER A 65 6.38 8.05 -6.32
CA SER A 65 7.72 8.61 -6.26
C SER A 65 8.16 8.88 -4.81
N GLU A 66 9.47 9.02 -4.60
CA GLU A 66 10.00 9.38 -3.29
C GLU A 66 9.43 10.70 -2.77
N ALA A 67 9.28 11.69 -3.64
CA ALA A 67 8.71 12.99 -3.25
C ALA A 67 7.27 12.85 -2.78
N GLU A 68 6.47 12.03 -3.47
CA GLU A 68 5.10 11.76 -3.06
C GLU A 68 5.03 11.00 -1.74
N LEU A 69 5.95 10.06 -1.52
CA LEU A 69 6.05 9.33 -0.26
C LEU A 69 6.37 10.27 0.90
N GLU A 70 7.34 11.16 0.72
CA GLU A 70 7.72 12.13 1.74
C GLU A 70 6.56 13.05 2.10
N ALA A 71 5.85 13.55 1.09
CA ALA A 71 4.70 14.42 1.30
C ALA A 71 3.58 13.73 2.06
N ALA A 72 3.39 12.43 1.83
CA ALA A 72 2.38 11.64 2.53
C ALA A 72 2.83 11.15 3.91
N GLY A 73 4.14 11.18 4.18
CA GLY A 73 4.71 10.58 5.39
C GLY A 73 4.17 11.13 6.69
N GLU A 74 3.80 12.40 6.72
CA GLU A 74 3.25 13.05 7.92
C GLU A 74 1.86 12.53 8.29
N ARG A 75 1.17 11.87 7.36
CA ARG A 75 -0.19 11.34 7.58
C ARG A 75 -0.20 9.87 7.96
N THR A 76 0.98 9.25 8.12
CA THR A 76 1.06 7.83 8.47
C THR A 76 0.82 7.61 9.95
N GLN A 77 0.31 6.43 10.30
CA GLN A 77 0.03 6.04 11.68
C GLN A 77 1.11 5.14 12.28
N THR A 78 1.74 4.33 11.46
CA THR A 78 2.76 3.38 11.92
C THR A 78 4.14 3.94 11.66
N ARG A 79 5.00 3.91 12.68
CA ARG A 79 6.39 4.30 12.54
C ARG A 79 7.28 3.07 12.60
N SER A 80 8.25 3.03 11.69
CA SER A 80 9.30 2.03 11.70
C SER A 80 10.63 2.77 11.56
N GLU A 81 11.48 2.70 12.57
CA GLU A 81 12.78 3.36 12.55
C GLU A 81 13.65 2.87 11.40
N ARG A 82 13.57 1.57 11.09
CA ARG A 82 14.30 1.01 9.97
C ARG A 82 13.84 1.58 8.63
N VAL A 83 12.54 1.68 8.43
CA VAL A 83 11.97 2.25 7.21
C VAL A 83 12.31 3.73 7.12
N LEU A 84 12.19 4.46 8.23
CA LEU A 84 12.53 5.88 8.27
C LEU A 84 13.99 6.12 7.91
N ALA A 85 14.91 5.30 8.43
CA ALA A 85 16.34 5.41 8.13
C ALA A 85 16.66 5.13 6.66
N LEU A 86 15.92 4.21 6.01
CA LEU A 86 16.16 3.82 4.63
C LEU A 86 15.47 4.72 3.60
N THR A 87 14.29 5.23 3.93
CA THR A 87 13.43 5.91 2.97
C THR A 87 13.06 7.34 3.34
N GLY A 88 13.26 7.73 4.61
CA GLY A 88 12.83 9.03 5.11
C GLY A 88 11.33 9.11 5.42
N VAL A 89 10.60 7.99 5.36
CA VAL A 89 9.17 7.93 5.69
C VAL A 89 8.91 6.88 6.76
N PRO A 90 7.98 7.15 7.70
CA PRO A 90 7.71 6.24 8.82
C PRO A 90 7.14 4.88 8.42
N SER A 91 6.34 4.82 7.35
CA SER A 91 5.76 3.58 6.85
C SER A 91 5.55 3.70 5.35
N VAL A 92 6.24 2.87 4.58
CA VAL A 92 6.12 2.90 3.12
C VAL A 92 4.72 2.49 2.68
N ALA A 93 4.15 1.45 3.28
CA ALA A 93 2.81 0.98 2.90
C ALA A 93 1.76 2.06 3.14
N GLU A 94 1.78 2.70 4.32
CA GLU A 94 0.82 3.76 4.65
C GLU A 94 1.02 4.97 3.74
N ALA A 95 2.27 5.40 3.55
CA ALA A 95 2.58 6.56 2.73
C ALA A 95 2.20 6.33 1.26
N ALA A 96 2.48 5.15 0.72
CA ALA A 96 2.13 4.82 -0.66
C ALA A 96 0.61 4.81 -0.86
N ALA A 97 -0.13 4.23 0.09
CA ALA A 97 -1.60 4.23 0.01
C ALA A 97 -2.16 5.66 0.00
N LEU A 98 -1.69 6.50 0.93
CA LEU A 98 -2.15 7.88 1.02
C LEU A 98 -1.78 8.70 -0.21
N ALA A 99 -0.54 8.55 -0.70
CA ALA A 99 -0.08 9.29 -1.87
C ALA A 99 -0.91 8.96 -3.11
N ALA A 100 -1.16 7.67 -3.34
CA ALA A 100 -1.92 7.23 -4.51
C ALA A 100 -3.41 7.58 -4.41
N ALA A 101 -3.97 7.56 -3.21
CA ALA A 101 -5.38 7.90 -3.00
C ALA A 101 -5.64 9.41 -3.06
N GLY A 102 -4.61 10.23 -2.88
CA GLY A 102 -4.70 11.68 -3.07
C GLY A 102 -4.66 12.49 -1.79
N PRO A 103 -4.65 13.83 -1.91
CA PRO A 103 -4.45 14.72 -0.75
C PRO A 103 -5.61 14.71 0.25
N SER A 104 -6.80 14.33 -0.16
CA SER A 104 -7.96 14.22 0.74
C SER A 104 -8.09 12.83 1.36
N ALA A 105 -7.19 11.91 1.05
CA ALA A 105 -7.26 10.53 1.53
C ALA A 105 -6.93 10.43 3.02
N ARG A 106 -7.49 9.39 3.63
CA ARG A 106 -7.21 9.05 5.03
C ARG A 106 -6.93 7.56 5.13
N LEU A 107 -6.15 7.17 6.12
CA LEU A 107 -5.92 5.76 6.41
C LEU A 107 -7.18 5.14 7.02
N ILE A 108 -7.62 4.03 6.44
CA ILE A 108 -8.74 3.25 6.99
C ILE A 108 -8.23 1.96 7.62
N SER A 109 -7.03 1.54 7.28
CA SER A 109 -6.36 0.41 7.91
C SER A 109 -4.87 0.72 7.98
N PRO A 110 -4.30 0.85 9.20
CA PRO A 110 -2.85 1.04 9.34
C PRO A 110 -2.12 -0.22 8.91
N ARG A 111 -0.80 -0.13 8.81
CA ARG A 111 0.04 -1.23 8.34
C ARG A 111 -0.25 -2.53 9.09
N LEU A 112 -0.46 -3.60 8.34
CA LEU A 112 -0.42 -4.96 8.85
C LEU A 112 0.65 -5.75 8.09
N VAL A 113 1.11 -6.83 8.69
CA VAL A 113 2.22 -7.63 8.16
C VAL A 113 1.77 -9.07 7.98
N ILE A 114 2.00 -9.63 6.78
CA ILE A 114 1.83 -11.06 6.49
C ILE A 114 3.14 -11.53 5.86
N GLY A 115 3.86 -12.39 6.55
CA GLY A 115 5.16 -12.87 6.05
C GLY A 115 6.12 -11.71 5.81
N SER A 116 6.63 -11.58 4.60
CA SER A 116 7.52 -10.49 4.19
C SER A 116 6.80 -9.34 3.50
N ALA A 117 5.47 -9.35 3.49
CA ALA A 117 4.65 -8.31 2.88
C ALA A 117 3.95 -7.46 3.94
N THR A 118 3.81 -6.17 3.67
CA THR A 118 3.02 -5.25 4.49
C THR A 118 1.96 -4.62 3.62
N CYS A 119 0.82 -4.30 4.23
CA CYS A 119 -0.27 -3.63 3.53
C CYS A 119 -0.97 -2.63 4.46
N ALA A 120 -1.31 -1.49 3.92
CA ALA A 120 -2.16 -0.51 4.57
C ALA A 120 -3.21 -0.05 3.57
N LEU A 121 -4.36 0.39 4.04
CA LEU A 121 -5.43 0.88 3.18
C LEU A 121 -5.67 2.36 3.42
N ALA A 122 -5.86 3.09 2.34
CA ALA A 122 -6.31 4.48 2.38
C ALA A 122 -7.57 4.62 1.52
N ALA A 123 -8.44 5.52 1.93
CA ALA A 123 -9.64 5.82 1.18
C ALA A 123 -9.72 7.32 0.92
N SER A 124 -10.12 7.67 -0.28
CA SER A 124 -10.53 9.04 -0.62
C SER A 124 -11.99 9.01 -1.01
N GLU A 125 -12.68 10.13 -0.80
CA GLU A 125 -14.03 10.23 -1.29
C GLU A 125 -14.03 10.18 -2.82
N ALA A 126 -14.87 9.32 -3.38
CA ALA A 126 -15.04 9.32 -4.81
C ALA A 126 -15.62 10.67 -5.21
N ALA A 127 -15.03 11.30 -6.22
CA ALA A 127 -15.61 12.52 -6.78
C ALA A 127 -17.01 12.17 -7.29
N PRO A 128 -18.03 12.93 -6.91
CA PRO A 128 -19.37 12.68 -7.42
C PRO A 128 -19.45 12.87 -8.94
#